data_93ff3592c9a90f99071552523bd074d1
#
_entry.id   93ff3592c9a90f99071552523bd074d1
#
_cell.length_a   1.000
_cell.length_b   1.000
_cell.length_c   1.000
_cell.angle_alpha   90.00
_cell.angle_beta   90.00
_cell.angle_gamma   90.00
#
_symmetry.space_group_name_H-M   'P 1'
#
loop_
_entity.id
_entity.type
_entity.pdbx_description
1 polymer ?
#
loop_
_entity_poly.entity_id
_entity_poly.type
_entity_poly.pdbx_seq_one_letter_code
_entity_poly.pdbx_strand_id
1 'polypeptide(L)'
;VRVGYFASNFGEVPAGIGNSGAAVMRETGFNTGNLAFWRGAAGLVADEMVLLPWRWNGREGRDAIDVLIIPAANYLNPDWDFSDLANTIEAFAKPVLIFGLGAQAQRETQEVVLRPGTVRLLQVLSAQCDSLFVRGPFTAGVCARHGVTNVTIAGCPSITLNPDPALGQRIEQRIGRPMLRLSSAGAATKPENAPVEQALFRLIRAHPGSSLILQCPAELIDLACGRQPDWPAADGGAKYHNFFAPDDAMAAFTTEFARVALHFRGASLWIAHLAERNYSYTINTRIHGTILALMAGLPSAVLGHDARIRELCSVMAIPCLTATQILDGIDDVPALFDRLAFDGDAFDARRASLARLYRDYLTQCGLTPSRALTNLCGTPHQLTQPASRWA
;
A
#
# COMPACT_ATOMS: atom_id res chain seq x y z
N VAL A 1 -12.36 24.35 -6.52
CA VAL A 1 -11.28 23.82 -7.38
C VAL A 1 -11.74 22.49 -7.96
N ARG A 2 -11.59 22.29 -9.28
CA ARG A 2 -11.87 21.00 -9.92
C ARG A 2 -10.57 20.20 -10.07
N VAL A 3 -10.52 19.05 -9.45
CA VAL A 3 -9.33 18.21 -9.35
C VAL A 3 -9.39 17.08 -10.38
N GLY A 4 -8.39 16.96 -11.25
CA GLY A 4 -8.15 15.74 -12.03
C GLY A 4 -7.48 14.68 -11.15
N TYR A 5 -8.02 13.48 -11.14
CA TYR A 5 -7.46 12.35 -10.39
C TYR A 5 -6.97 11.28 -11.36
N PHE A 6 -5.66 11.14 -11.50
CA PHE A 6 -5.02 10.29 -12.51
C PHE A 6 -4.78 8.87 -11.99
N ALA A 7 -5.80 8.02 -12.12
CA ALA A 7 -5.76 6.61 -11.69
C ALA A 7 -6.82 5.78 -12.43
N SER A 8 -6.81 4.44 -12.24
CA SER A 8 -7.87 3.56 -12.78
C SER A 8 -9.21 3.76 -12.03
N ASN A 9 -9.16 4.07 -10.74
CA ASN A 9 -10.34 4.27 -9.89
C ASN A 9 -9.95 5.00 -8.59
N PHE A 10 -10.92 5.32 -7.74
CA PHE A 10 -10.72 5.97 -6.43
C PHE A 10 -10.43 4.98 -5.27
N GLY A 11 -9.85 3.81 -5.56
CA GLY A 11 -9.59 2.78 -4.57
C GLY A 11 -10.73 1.76 -4.41
N GLU A 12 -11.71 1.81 -5.32
CA GLU A 12 -12.84 0.88 -5.39
C GLU A 12 -13.06 0.49 -6.86
N VAL A 13 -12.99 -0.80 -7.18
CA VAL A 13 -13.26 -1.29 -8.55
C VAL A 13 -14.74 -1.13 -8.86
N PRO A 14 -15.12 -0.50 -9.98
CA PRO A 14 -16.51 -0.27 -10.35
C PRO A 14 -17.35 -1.56 -10.39
N ALA A 15 -18.62 -1.49 -9.98
CA ALA A 15 -19.51 -2.64 -9.89
C ALA A 15 -19.75 -3.35 -11.25
N GLY A 16 -19.71 -2.62 -12.37
CA GLY A 16 -19.88 -3.15 -13.71
C GLY A 16 -18.71 -3.96 -14.27
N ILE A 17 -17.56 -3.96 -13.58
CA ILE A 17 -16.40 -4.73 -14.00
C ILE A 17 -16.59 -6.20 -13.62
N GLY A 18 -16.28 -7.11 -14.55
CA GLY A 18 -16.36 -8.56 -14.33
C GLY A 18 -15.53 -9.04 -13.13
N ASN A 19 -15.91 -10.18 -12.57
CA ASN A 19 -15.29 -10.73 -11.35
C ASN A 19 -14.09 -11.66 -11.63
N SER A 20 -13.68 -11.88 -12.89
CA SER A 20 -12.49 -12.70 -13.17
C SER A 20 -11.23 -12.06 -12.60
N GLY A 21 -10.27 -12.90 -12.20
CA GLY A 21 -8.97 -12.43 -11.72
C GLY A 21 -8.30 -11.49 -12.72
N ALA A 22 -8.38 -11.81 -14.02
CA ALA A 22 -7.85 -10.95 -15.08
C ALA A 22 -8.54 -9.56 -15.13
N ALA A 23 -9.86 -9.50 -14.96
CA ALA A 23 -10.59 -8.22 -14.92
C ALA A 23 -10.19 -7.40 -13.70
N VAL A 24 -10.15 -8.01 -12.52
CA VAL A 24 -9.71 -7.36 -11.28
C VAL A 24 -8.28 -6.83 -11.41
N MET A 25 -7.37 -7.62 -11.96
CA MET A 25 -5.97 -7.23 -12.14
C MET A 25 -5.80 -6.01 -13.06
N ARG A 26 -6.53 -5.95 -14.18
CA ARG A 26 -6.50 -4.77 -15.07
C ARG A 26 -6.95 -3.50 -14.35
N GLU A 27 -8.03 -3.57 -13.58
CA GLU A 27 -8.59 -2.40 -12.86
C GLU A 27 -7.77 -1.97 -11.65
N THR A 28 -6.88 -2.83 -11.17
CA THR A 28 -6.05 -2.56 -9.99
C THR A 28 -4.57 -2.38 -10.31
N GLY A 29 -4.22 -2.24 -11.60
CA GLY A 29 -2.81 -2.12 -12.01
C GLY A 29 -2.00 -3.36 -11.59
N PHE A 30 -2.58 -4.54 -11.79
CA PHE A 30 -2.02 -5.86 -11.48
C PHE A 30 -1.72 -6.12 -9.99
N ASN A 31 -2.32 -5.32 -9.09
CA ASN A 31 -2.17 -5.49 -7.65
C ASN A 31 -3.33 -4.84 -6.88
N THR A 32 -4.19 -5.62 -6.22
CA THR A 32 -5.31 -5.06 -5.44
C THR A 32 -4.84 -4.20 -4.25
N GLY A 33 -3.60 -4.33 -3.80
CA GLY A 33 -3.00 -3.42 -2.82
C GLY A 33 -2.91 -1.96 -3.28
N ASN A 34 -2.98 -1.70 -4.59
CA ASN A 34 -3.00 -0.35 -5.15
C ASN A 34 -4.27 0.41 -4.74
N LEU A 35 -5.37 -0.30 -4.49
CA LEU A 35 -6.62 0.29 -3.99
C LEU A 35 -6.40 1.09 -2.70
N ALA A 36 -5.46 0.68 -1.85
CA ALA A 36 -5.16 1.35 -0.59
C ALA A 36 -4.63 2.77 -0.79
N PHE A 37 -3.60 2.94 -1.62
CA PHE A 37 -3.03 4.28 -1.82
C PHE A 37 -3.87 5.15 -2.76
N TRP A 38 -4.60 4.57 -3.70
CA TRP A 38 -5.59 5.31 -4.48
C TRP A 38 -6.70 5.84 -3.58
N ARG A 39 -7.28 4.99 -2.71
CA ARG A 39 -8.28 5.44 -1.74
C ARG A 39 -7.72 6.48 -0.76
N GLY A 40 -6.49 6.25 -0.29
CA GLY A 40 -5.79 7.17 0.61
C GLY A 40 -5.63 8.56 -0.01
N ALA A 41 -5.09 8.64 -1.22
CA ALA A 41 -4.89 9.93 -1.91
C ALA A 41 -6.21 10.63 -2.23
N ALA A 42 -7.23 9.89 -2.71
CA ALA A 42 -8.56 10.45 -2.94
C ALA A 42 -9.22 10.95 -1.64
N GLY A 43 -8.98 10.27 -0.52
CA GLY A 43 -9.51 10.64 0.79
C GLY A 43 -8.89 11.88 1.43
N LEU A 44 -7.80 12.41 0.88
CA LEU A 44 -7.16 13.62 1.40
C LEU A 44 -7.95 14.90 1.11
N VAL A 45 -8.71 14.94 0.02
CA VAL A 45 -9.30 16.17 -0.57
C VAL A 45 -10.81 16.13 -0.47
N ALA A 46 -11.43 17.28 -0.20
CA ALA A 46 -12.88 17.49 -0.19
C ALA A 46 -13.42 18.09 -1.50
N ASP A 47 -12.54 18.66 -2.33
CA ASP A 47 -12.93 19.23 -3.63
C ASP A 47 -13.46 18.16 -4.59
N GLU A 48 -14.26 18.59 -5.57
CA GLU A 48 -14.78 17.71 -6.61
C GLU A 48 -13.65 17.12 -7.46
N MET A 49 -13.64 15.79 -7.59
CA MET A 49 -12.64 15.08 -8.37
C MET A 49 -13.22 14.43 -9.62
N VAL A 50 -12.51 14.59 -10.74
CA VAL A 50 -12.80 13.92 -12.02
C VAL A 50 -11.75 12.83 -12.24
N LEU A 51 -12.19 11.58 -12.40
CA LEU A 51 -11.31 10.48 -12.69
C LEU A 51 -10.75 10.58 -14.12
N LEU A 52 -9.43 10.55 -14.25
CA LEU A 52 -8.71 10.59 -15.51
C LEU A 52 -8.00 9.25 -15.70
N PRO A 53 -8.36 8.49 -16.74
CA PRO A 53 -7.79 7.17 -16.98
C PRO A 53 -6.32 7.27 -17.44
N TRP A 54 -5.55 6.19 -17.28
CA TRP A 54 -4.15 6.09 -17.69
C TRP A 54 -3.87 6.42 -19.16
N ARG A 55 -4.90 6.39 -20.02
CA ARG A 55 -4.80 6.75 -21.45
C ARG A 55 -5.10 8.22 -21.71
N TRP A 56 -5.40 9.01 -20.68
CA TRP A 56 -5.61 10.45 -20.85
C TRP A 56 -4.30 11.12 -21.30
N ASN A 57 -4.39 11.98 -22.30
CA ASN A 57 -3.25 12.59 -23.01
C ASN A 57 -2.84 13.96 -22.46
N GLY A 58 -3.38 14.41 -21.35
CA GLY A 58 -3.11 15.71 -20.74
C GLY A 58 -3.80 16.91 -21.40
N ARG A 59 -4.53 16.73 -22.49
CA ARG A 59 -5.15 17.83 -23.27
C ARG A 59 -6.67 17.81 -23.26
N GLU A 60 -7.25 16.65 -23.44
CA GLU A 60 -8.70 16.49 -23.52
C GLU A 60 -9.35 16.88 -22.19
N GLY A 61 -10.26 17.87 -22.22
CA GLY A 61 -10.96 18.36 -21.03
C GLY A 61 -10.10 19.11 -20.01
N ARG A 62 -8.81 19.38 -20.30
CA ARG A 62 -7.87 19.99 -19.35
C ARG A 62 -8.31 21.37 -18.85
N ASP A 63 -9.08 22.13 -19.66
CA ASP A 63 -9.52 23.48 -19.30
C ASP A 63 -10.56 23.46 -18.17
N ALA A 64 -11.24 22.31 -17.99
CA ALA A 64 -12.17 22.09 -16.89
C ALA A 64 -11.49 21.55 -15.62
N ILE A 65 -10.16 21.40 -15.59
CA ILE A 65 -9.38 20.88 -14.48
C ILE A 65 -8.37 21.94 -14.06
N ASP A 66 -8.33 22.27 -12.78
CA ASP A 66 -7.43 23.28 -12.23
C ASP A 66 -6.09 22.69 -11.77
N VAL A 67 -6.12 21.48 -11.21
CA VAL A 67 -4.96 20.78 -10.63
C VAL A 67 -5.08 19.27 -10.85
N LEU A 68 -3.94 18.60 -11.02
CA LEU A 68 -3.87 17.14 -11.19
C LEU A 68 -3.32 16.49 -9.92
N ILE A 69 -4.02 15.50 -9.38
CA ILE A 69 -3.49 14.60 -8.34
C ILE A 69 -3.08 13.26 -8.96
N ILE A 70 -1.84 12.85 -8.70
CA ILE A 70 -1.28 11.57 -9.13
C ILE A 70 -0.97 10.74 -7.89
N PRO A 71 -1.78 9.73 -7.56
CA PRO A 71 -1.43 8.76 -6.54
C PRO A 71 -0.34 7.84 -7.11
N ALA A 72 0.87 7.95 -6.61
CA ALA A 72 2.01 7.20 -7.09
C ALA A 72 2.34 5.99 -6.22
N ALA A 73 3.10 5.09 -6.79
CA ALA A 73 3.65 3.95 -6.09
C ALA A 73 5.17 3.88 -6.39
N ASN A 74 5.68 2.72 -6.76
CA ASN A 74 7.08 2.50 -7.09
C ASN A 74 7.40 2.89 -8.54
N TYR A 75 7.11 4.14 -8.93
CA TYR A 75 7.40 4.63 -10.28
C TYR A 75 8.90 4.71 -10.58
N LEU A 76 9.72 4.92 -9.55
CA LEU A 76 11.17 4.93 -9.71
C LEU A 76 11.69 3.49 -9.72
N ASN A 77 11.36 2.77 -10.78
CA ASN A 77 11.65 1.37 -11.00
C ASN A 77 12.57 1.24 -12.24
N PRO A 78 13.72 0.52 -12.14
CA PRO A 78 14.64 0.32 -13.26
C PRO A 78 13.99 -0.32 -14.51
N ASP A 79 12.95 -1.13 -14.30
CA ASP A 79 12.30 -1.87 -15.39
C ASP A 79 11.28 -1.05 -16.18
N TRP A 80 10.87 0.13 -15.66
CA TRP A 80 9.79 0.91 -16.22
C TRP A 80 10.27 2.20 -16.87
N ASP A 81 9.65 2.54 -18.00
CA ASP A 81 9.83 3.82 -18.68
C ASP A 81 8.51 4.60 -18.68
N PHE A 82 8.53 5.79 -18.11
CA PHE A 82 7.37 6.66 -17.98
C PHE A 82 7.37 7.85 -18.95
N SER A 83 7.92 7.69 -20.15
CA SER A 83 7.91 8.72 -21.19
C SER A 83 6.49 9.23 -21.49
N ASP A 84 5.51 8.33 -21.57
CA ASP A 84 4.12 8.72 -21.87
C ASP A 84 3.51 9.55 -20.75
N LEU A 85 3.76 9.19 -19.49
CA LEU A 85 3.29 9.99 -18.35
C LEU A 85 3.96 11.36 -18.31
N ALA A 86 5.26 11.44 -18.61
CA ALA A 86 5.95 12.73 -18.73
C ALA A 86 5.31 13.61 -19.82
N ASN A 87 5.03 13.05 -21.01
CA ASN A 87 4.33 13.75 -22.09
C ASN A 87 2.95 14.24 -21.66
N THR A 88 2.19 13.41 -20.93
CA THR A 88 0.85 13.75 -20.43
C THR A 88 0.89 14.93 -19.47
N ILE A 89 1.85 14.93 -18.52
CA ILE A 89 1.99 15.99 -17.52
C ILE A 89 2.44 17.31 -18.20
N GLU A 90 3.42 17.25 -19.10
CA GLU A 90 3.81 18.44 -19.88
C GLU A 90 2.67 19.01 -20.72
N ALA A 91 1.86 18.14 -21.34
CA ALA A 91 0.72 18.57 -22.13
C ALA A 91 -0.41 19.20 -21.27
N PHE A 92 -0.55 18.73 -20.03
CA PHE A 92 -1.48 19.30 -19.07
C PHE A 92 -1.09 20.74 -18.69
N ALA A 93 0.19 21.00 -18.46
CA ALA A 93 0.78 22.33 -18.24
C ALA A 93 0.09 23.16 -17.13
N LYS A 94 -0.41 22.50 -16.08
CA LYS A 94 -1.01 23.10 -14.88
C LYS A 94 -0.42 22.42 -13.63
N PRO A 95 -0.67 22.92 -12.39
CA PRO A 95 -0.15 22.35 -11.18
C PRO A 95 -0.45 20.84 -11.01
N VAL A 96 0.55 20.10 -10.53
CA VAL A 96 0.47 18.66 -10.26
C VAL A 96 0.85 18.40 -8.81
N LEU A 97 0.09 17.55 -8.14
CA LEU A 97 0.41 17.02 -6.82
C LEU A 97 0.65 15.53 -6.96
N ILE A 98 1.82 15.06 -6.54
CA ILE A 98 2.14 13.63 -6.54
C ILE A 98 2.28 13.12 -5.10
N PHE A 99 1.59 12.03 -4.77
CA PHE A 99 1.58 11.45 -3.43
C PHE A 99 2.06 10.01 -3.44
N GLY A 100 3.02 9.69 -2.54
CA GLY A 100 3.49 8.34 -2.32
C GLY A 100 4.46 7.82 -3.39
N LEU A 101 5.19 8.73 -4.08
CA LEU A 101 6.24 8.35 -5.02
C LEU A 101 7.30 7.50 -4.30
N GLY A 102 7.67 6.36 -4.88
CA GLY A 102 8.60 5.42 -4.29
C GLY A 102 9.58 4.84 -5.30
N ALA A 103 10.76 4.46 -4.79
CA ALA A 103 11.80 3.78 -5.56
C ALA A 103 11.81 2.27 -5.27
N GLN A 104 12.13 1.46 -6.28
CA GLN A 104 12.18 0.01 -6.20
C GLN A 104 13.62 -0.48 -6.10
N ALA A 105 13.99 -1.09 -4.97
CA ALA A 105 15.26 -1.78 -4.77
C ALA A 105 15.10 -2.88 -3.72
N GLN A 106 15.99 -3.87 -3.73
CA GLN A 106 16.06 -4.93 -2.72
C GLN A 106 16.73 -4.43 -1.43
N ARG A 107 17.75 -3.57 -1.57
CA ARG A 107 18.53 -3.01 -0.46
C ARG A 107 18.63 -1.49 -0.60
N GLU A 108 18.72 -0.79 0.51
CA GLU A 108 18.88 0.66 0.55
C GLU A 108 20.21 1.15 -0.02
N THR A 109 21.21 0.27 -0.02
CA THR A 109 22.53 0.53 -0.62
C THR A 109 22.58 0.28 -2.13
N GLN A 110 21.52 -0.29 -2.71
CA GLN A 110 21.46 -0.59 -4.13
C GLN A 110 21.25 0.71 -4.93
N GLU A 111 22.07 0.90 -5.96
CA GLU A 111 21.84 1.94 -6.94
C GLU A 111 20.59 1.64 -7.78
N VAL A 112 19.74 2.64 -7.94
CA VAL A 112 18.54 2.58 -8.79
C VAL A 112 18.86 3.34 -10.08
N VAL A 113 19.14 2.60 -11.15
CA VAL A 113 19.37 3.17 -12.48
C VAL A 113 18.02 3.28 -13.19
N LEU A 114 17.55 4.50 -13.38
CA LEU A 114 16.26 4.78 -14.01
C LEU A 114 16.40 4.84 -15.54
N ARG A 115 15.35 4.43 -16.23
CA ARG A 115 15.26 4.62 -17.69
C ARG A 115 15.11 6.10 -18.06
N PRO A 116 15.54 6.52 -19.25
CA PRO A 116 15.50 7.93 -19.65
C PRO A 116 14.12 8.60 -19.50
N GLY A 117 13.05 7.92 -19.87
CA GLY A 117 11.68 8.44 -19.72
C GLY A 117 11.26 8.64 -18.27
N THR A 118 11.73 7.78 -17.35
CA THR A 118 11.48 7.94 -15.92
C THR A 118 12.32 9.08 -15.32
N VAL A 119 13.56 9.27 -15.78
CA VAL A 119 14.36 10.45 -15.39
C VAL A 119 13.68 11.73 -15.86
N ARG A 120 13.20 11.77 -17.12
CA ARG A 120 12.44 12.90 -17.64
C ARG A 120 11.16 13.16 -16.84
N LEU A 121 10.42 12.10 -16.46
CA LEU A 121 9.25 12.23 -15.59
C LEU A 121 9.59 12.94 -14.28
N LEU A 122 10.70 12.56 -13.61
CA LEU A 122 11.15 13.24 -12.39
C LEU A 122 11.42 14.72 -12.61
N GLN A 123 12.06 15.09 -13.71
CA GLN A 123 12.35 16.48 -14.05
C GLN A 123 11.07 17.27 -14.31
N VAL A 124 10.12 16.71 -15.06
CA VAL A 124 8.83 17.33 -15.35
C VAL A 124 8.02 17.52 -14.05
N LEU A 125 7.97 16.51 -13.20
CA LEU A 125 7.30 16.60 -11.88
C LEU A 125 7.96 17.64 -11.00
N SER A 126 9.31 17.68 -10.96
CA SER A 126 10.04 18.69 -10.18
C SER A 126 9.75 20.12 -10.63
N ALA A 127 9.49 20.32 -11.92
CA ALA A 127 9.17 21.64 -12.47
C ALA A 127 7.70 22.05 -12.26
N GLN A 128 6.77 21.11 -12.15
CA GLN A 128 5.32 21.38 -12.04
C GLN A 128 4.73 21.15 -10.66
N CYS A 129 5.50 20.57 -9.72
CA CYS A 129 5.11 20.38 -8.33
C CYS A 129 5.92 21.29 -7.42
N ASP A 130 5.29 21.95 -6.46
CA ASP A 130 6.03 22.66 -5.40
C ASP A 130 6.87 21.69 -4.57
N SER A 131 6.33 20.50 -4.31
CA SER A 131 7.04 19.41 -3.66
C SER A 131 6.51 18.04 -4.09
N LEU A 132 7.44 17.09 -4.31
CA LEU A 132 7.10 15.69 -4.56
C LEU A 132 6.98 14.95 -3.22
N PHE A 133 5.80 14.39 -2.92
CA PHE A 133 5.59 13.61 -1.70
C PHE A 133 6.07 12.18 -1.90
N VAL A 134 7.21 11.87 -1.29
CA VAL A 134 7.91 10.59 -1.44
C VAL A 134 7.73 9.67 -0.24
N ARG A 135 7.92 8.37 -0.46
CA ARG A 135 7.71 7.33 0.56
C ARG A 135 8.69 7.39 1.69
N GLY A 136 9.94 7.75 1.42
CA GLY A 136 10.94 7.76 2.47
C GLY A 136 12.30 8.30 2.02
N PRO A 137 13.30 8.25 2.91
CA PRO A 137 14.63 8.80 2.66
C PRO A 137 15.38 8.08 1.53
N PHE A 138 15.17 6.78 1.34
CA PHE A 138 15.75 6.05 0.22
C PHE A 138 15.26 6.62 -1.12
N THR A 139 13.95 6.81 -1.25
CA THR A 139 13.36 7.42 -2.45
C THR A 139 13.82 8.87 -2.65
N ALA A 140 13.88 9.68 -1.58
CA ALA A 140 14.41 11.04 -1.63
C ALA A 140 15.86 11.07 -2.15
N GLY A 141 16.70 10.13 -1.70
CA GLY A 141 18.06 9.95 -2.19
C GLY A 141 18.13 9.58 -3.68
N VAL A 142 17.18 8.77 -4.17
CA VAL A 142 17.08 8.49 -5.62
C VAL A 142 16.73 9.77 -6.38
N CYS A 143 15.75 10.55 -5.93
CA CYS A 143 15.39 11.83 -6.55
C CYS A 143 16.60 12.80 -6.60
N ALA A 144 17.31 12.95 -5.49
CA ALA A 144 18.47 13.85 -5.38
C ALA A 144 19.61 13.49 -6.37
N ARG A 145 19.86 12.19 -6.62
CA ARG A 145 20.84 11.75 -7.63
C ARG A 145 20.49 12.19 -9.05
N HIS A 146 19.22 12.48 -9.31
CA HIS A 146 18.74 13.01 -10.59
C HIS A 146 18.48 14.52 -10.55
N GLY A 147 19.02 15.24 -9.54
CA GLY A 147 18.91 16.69 -9.41
C GLY A 147 17.55 17.20 -8.87
N VAL A 148 16.69 16.30 -8.40
CA VAL A 148 15.37 16.66 -7.86
C VAL A 148 15.45 16.73 -6.34
N THR A 149 15.36 17.94 -5.79
CA THR A 149 15.54 18.23 -4.36
C THR A 149 14.26 18.74 -3.67
N ASN A 150 13.26 19.17 -4.43
CA ASN A 150 11.96 19.60 -3.92
C ASN A 150 11.08 18.40 -3.55
N VAL A 151 11.48 17.65 -2.51
CA VAL A 151 10.79 16.46 -2.04
C VAL A 151 10.37 16.59 -0.59
N THR A 152 9.22 16.02 -0.24
CA THR A 152 8.73 15.90 1.14
C THR A 152 8.56 14.42 1.48
N ILE A 153 9.21 13.96 2.55
CA ILE A 153 9.06 12.59 3.03
C ILE A 153 7.75 12.48 3.81
N ALA A 154 6.75 11.82 3.23
CA ALA A 154 5.38 11.73 3.77
C ALA A 154 4.81 10.31 3.83
N GLY A 155 5.59 9.29 3.45
CA GLY A 155 5.11 7.91 3.45
C GLY A 155 4.06 7.66 2.37
N CYS A 156 2.99 6.98 2.76
CA CYS A 156 1.87 6.64 1.87
C CYS A 156 0.57 7.25 2.40
N PRO A 157 -0.25 7.89 1.56
CA PRO A 157 -1.50 8.51 2.01
C PRO A 157 -2.52 7.50 2.59
N SER A 158 -2.37 6.21 2.35
CA SER A 158 -3.22 5.17 2.94
C SER A 158 -3.17 5.11 4.48
N ILE A 159 -2.16 5.70 5.13
CA ILE A 159 -2.07 5.80 6.60
C ILE A 159 -3.15 6.71 7.21
N THR A 160 -3.80 7.54 6.39
CA THR A 160 -4.86 8.46 6.82
C THR A 160 -6.28 7.89 6.65
N LEU A 161 -6.43 6.65 6.17
CA LEU A 161 -7.74 6.05 5.86
C LEU A 161 -8.65 5.87 7.07
N ASN A 162 -8.09 5.74 8.27
CA ASN A 162 -8.87 5.76 9.51
C ASN A 162 -8.71 7.13 10.19
N PRO A 163 -9.81 7.90 10.36
CA PRO A 163 -9.75 9.25 10.92
C PRO A 163 -9.65 9.29 12.46
N ASP A 164 -9.64 8.14 13.13
CA ASP A 164 -9.54 8.09 14.57
C ASP A 164 -8.13 8.44 15.07
N PRO A 165 -7.97 9.51 15.86
CA PRO A 165 -6.66 9.94 16.36
C PRO A 165 -6.05 9.00 17.41
N ALA A 166 -6.85 8.13 18.05
CA ALA A 166 -6.41 7.16 19.07
C ALA A 166 -6.37 5.71 18.55
N LEU A 167 -6.20 5.53 17.24
CA LEU A 167 -6.20 4.21 16.62
C LEU A 167 -5.04 3.34 17.13
N GLY A 168 -3.85 3.92 17.30
CA GLY A 168 -2.66 3.23 17.79
C GLY A 168 -2.84 2.70 19.21
N GLN A 169 -3.38 3.51 20.11
CA GLN A 169 -3.71 3.09 21.48
C GLN A 169 -4.69 1.91 21.49
N ARG A 170 -5.69 1.91 20.58
CA ARG A 170 -6.64 0.79 20.46
C ARG A 170 -6.01 -0.48 19.89
N ILE A 171 -5.06 -0.35 18.97
CA ILE A 171 -4.27 -1.46 18.46
C ILE A 171 -3.42 -2.06 19.59
N GLU A 172 -2.71 -1.22 20.33
CA GLU A 172 -1.85 -1.64 21.45
C GLU A 172 -2.62 -2.43 22.52
N GLN A 173 -3.82 -1.97 22.90
CA GLN A 173 -4.70 -2.66 23.84
C GLN A 173 -5.15 -4.07 23.39
N ARG A 174 -4.95 -4.42 22.13
CA ARG A 174 -5.26 -5.75 21.57
C ARG A 174 -4.07 -6.70 21.60
N ILE A 175 -2.86 -6.19 21.73
CA ILE A 175 -1.63 -6.99 21.83
C ILE A 175 -1.66 -7.78 23.15
N GLY A 176 -1.08 -8.97 23.17
CA GLY A 176 -1.12 -9.90 24.30
C GLY A 176 -2.43 -10.69 24.45
N ARG A 177 -3.46 -10.40 23.64
CA ARG A 177 -4.69 -11.22 23.65
C ARG A 177 -4.47 -12.54 22.90
N PRO A 178 -5.17 -13.61 23.28
CA PRO A 178 -5.08 -14.88 22.58
C PRO A 178 -5.36 -14.76 21.08
N MET A 179 -4.59 -15.48 20.27
CA MET A 179 -4.84 -15.57 18.84
C MET A 179 -6.00 -16.53 18.57
N LEU A 180 -7.14 -15.99 18.14
CA LEU A 180 -8.29 -16.76 17.68
C LEU A 180 -8.25 -16.96 16.16
N ARG A 181 -7.90 -15.91 15.41
CA ARG A 181 -7.86 -15.89 13.94
C ARG A 181 -6.74 -15.00 13.47
N LEU A 182 -6.07 -15.45 12.43
CA LEU A 182 -5.02 -14.70 11.74
C LEU A 182 -5.49 -14.31 10.34
N SER A 183 -5.14 -13.12 9.89
CA SER A 183 -5.18 -12.77 8.47
C SER A 183 -3.78 -12.49 7.97
N SER A 184 -3.49 -12.85 6.72
CA SER A 184 -2.25 -12.49 6.05
C SER A 184 -2.54 -11.96 4.66
N ALA A 185 -2.01 -10.79 4.32
CA ALA A 185 -1.98 -10.30 2.95
C ALA A 185 -0.67 -10.77 2.30
N GLY A 186 -0.80 -11.73 1.40
CA GLY A 186 0.32 -12.50 0.85
C GLY A 186 0.32 -12.61 -0.67
N ALA A 187 0.90 -13.72 -1.12
CA ALA A 187 1.11 -14.10 -2.52
C ALA A 187 2.07 -13.18 -3.31
N ALA A 188 3.06 -12.59 -2.60
CA ALA A 188 4.23 -12.08 -3.30
C ALA A 188 5.11 -13.26 -3.71
N THR A 189 4.76 -13.98 -4.76
CA THR A 189 5.37 -15.25 -5.17
C THR A 189 6.86 -15.16 -5.56
N LYS A 190 7.65 -14.47 -4.72
CA LYS A 190 9.10 -14.40 -4.81
C LYS A 190 9.71 -15.58 -4.06
N PRO A 191 10.62 -16.36 -4.67
CA PRO A 191 11.19 -17.54 -4.06
C PRO A 191 11.75 -17.32 -2.65
N GLU A 192 12.38 -16.18 -2.42
CA GLU A 192 12.96 -15.81 -1.11
C GLU A 192 11.93 -15.67 0.02
N ASN A 193 10.67 -15.43 -0.32
CA ASN A 193 9.57 -15.30 0.63
C ASN A 193 8.84 -16.64 0.89
N ALA A 194 9.12 -17.68 0.10
CA ALA A 194 8.40 -18.95 0.19
C ALA A 194 8.36 -19.56 1.59
N PRO A 195 9.47 -19.60 2.37
CA PRO A 195 9.43 -20.18 3.72
C PRO A 195 8.43 -19.47 4.64
N VAL A 196 8.34 -18.13 4.57
CA VAL A 196 7.40 -17.33 5.37
C VAL A 196 5.98 -17.54 4.90
N GLU A 197 5.73 -17.50 3.58
CA GLU A 197 4.40 -17.70 3.01
C GLU A 197 3.86 -19.10 3.29
N GLN A 198 4.71 -20.14 3.25
CA GLN A 198 4.36 -21.51 3.64
C GLN A 198 3.98 -21.62 5.11
N ALA A 199 4.79 -21.01 5.99
CA ALA A 199 4.51 -21.01 7.43
C ALA A 199 3.19 -20.29 7.75
N LEU A 200 2.96 -19.12 7.14
CA LEU A 200 1.69 -18.37 7.27
C LEU A 200 0.51 -19.16 6.71
N PHE A 201 0.66 -19.81 5.57
CA PHE A 201 -0.39 -20.61 4.96
C PHE A 201 -0.75 -21.83 5.83
N ARG A 202 0.23 -22.53 6.41
CA ARG A 202 0.00 -23.61 7.39
C ARG A 202 -0.75 -23.10 8.60
N LEU A 203 -0.34 -21.97 9.18
CA LEU A 203 -0.99 -21.38 10.35
C LEU A 203 -2.45 -20.99 10.06
N ILE A 204 -2.70 -20.36 8.90
CA ILE A 204 -4.04 -19.97 8.47
C ILE A 204 -4.96 -21.20 8.32
N ARG A 205 -4.46 -22.28 7.72
CA ARG A 205 -5.23 -23.53 7.56
C ARG A 205 -5.57 -24.19 8.89
N ALA A 206 -4.68 -24.09 9.87
CA ALA A 206 -4.85 -24.70 11.20
C ALA A 206 -5.87 -23.93 12.08
N HIS A 207 -6.17 -22.66 11.78
CA HIS A 207 -7.04 -21.83 12.61
C HIS A 207 -8.33 -21.46 11.85
N PRO A 208 -9.48 -22.09 12.19
CA PRO A 208 -10.76 -21.83 11.51
C PRO A 208 -11.15 -20.36 11.51
N GLY A 209 -11.56 -19.86 10.35
CA GLY A 209 -11.90 -18.46 10.14
C GLY A 209 -10.73 -17.51 9.90
N SER A 210 -9.49 -18.02 9.91
CA SER A 210 -8.32 -17.29 9.40
C SER A 210 -8.34 -17.21 7.88
N SER A 211 -7.64 -16.22 7.29
CA SER A 211 -7.67 -16.03 5.83
C SER A 211 -6.36 -15.51 5.25
N LEU A 212 -6.11 -15.92 4.00
CA LEU A 212 -5.07 -15.40 3.13
C LEU A 212 -5.70 -14.38 2.17
N ILE A 213 -5.30 -13.13 2.25
CA ILE A 213 -5.84 -12.07 1.39
C ILE A 213 -4.90 -11.85 0.22
N LEU A 214 -5.40 -12.10 -0.98
CA LEU A 214 -4.64 -12.04 -2.21
C LEU A 214 -4.60 -10.64 -2.80
N GLN A 215 -3.43 -10.23 -3.26
CA GLN A 215 -3.26 -8.99 -4.02
C GLN A 215 -2.98 -9.24 -5.50
N CYS A 216 -2.45 -10.38 -5.83
CA CYS A 216 -2.16 -10.93 -7.16
C CYS A 216 -1.80 -12.42 -7.01
N PRO A 217 -1.59 -13.18 -8.08
CA PRO A 217 -1.95 -12.90 -9.46
C PRO A 217 -3.41 -13.28 -9.78
N ALA A 218 -3.81 -13.10 -11.04
CA ALA A 218 -5.17 -13.35 -11.49
C ALA A 218 -5.64 -14.79 -11.23
N GLU A 219 -4.78 -15.77 -11.46
CA GLU A 219 -5.06 -17.20 -11.33
C GLU A 219 -5.42 -17.57 -9.88
N LEU A 220 -4.69 -17.03 -8.91
CA LEU A 220 -4.98 -17.28 -7.49
C LEU A 220 -6.27 -16.59 -7.04
N ILE A 221 -6.60 -15.41 -7.62
CA ILE A 221 -7.87 -14.74 -7.38
C ILE A 221 -9.03 -15.57 -7.96
N ASP A 222 -8.88 -16.16 -9.14
CA ASP A 222 -9.88 -17.04 -9.72
C ASP A 222 -10.08 -18.28 -8.85
N LEU A 223 -9.00 -18.90 -8.38
CA LEU A 223 -9.08 -20.04 -7.46
C LEU A 223 -9.82 -19.68 -6.16
N ALA A 224 -9.50 -18.53 -5.55
CA ALA A 224 -10.18 -18.04 -4.34
C ALA A 224 -11.70 -17.79 -4.56
N CYS A 225 -12.11 -17.54 -5.80
CA CYS A 225 -13.52 -17.37 -6.17
C CYS A 225 -14.21 -18.68 -6.58
N GLY A 226 -13.57 -19.84 -6.40
CA GLY A 226 -14.09 -21.13 -6.83
C GLY A 226 -14.19 -21.30 -8.35
N ARG A 227 -13.43 -20.50 -9.11
CA ARG A 227 -13.33 -20.63 -10.57
C ARG A 227 -12.14 -21.50 -10.93
N GLN A 228 -12.24 -22.19 -12.06
CA GLN A 228 -11.08 -22.85 -12.66
C GLN A 228 -10.09 -21.77 -13.12
N PRO A 229 -8.88 -21.70 -12.57
CA PRO A 229 -7.89 -20.75 -13.06
C PRO A 229 -7.42 -21.11 -14.47
N ASP A 230 -7.08 -20.07 -15.21
CA ASP A 230 -6.32 -20.24 -16.47
C ASP A 230 -4.83 -20.40 -16.10
N TRP A 231 -4.49 -21.65 -15.74
CA TRP A 231 -3.10 -21.94 -15.35
C TRP A 231 -2.15 -21.78 -16.53
N PRO A 232 -0.93 -21.25 -16.31
CA PRO A 232 0.09 -21.26 -17.34
C PRO A 232 0.27 -22.67 -17.92
N ALA A 233 0.21 -22.81 -19.24
CA ALA A 233 0.29 -24.11 -19.91
C ALA A 233 1.57 -24.91 -19.56
N ALA A 234 2.63 -24.19 -19.14
CA ALA A 234 3.93 -24.79 -18.83
C ALA A 234 3.94 -25.58 -17.50
N ASP A 235 3.09 -25.24 -16.52
CA ASP A 235 3.20 -25.81 -15.17
C ASP A 235 1.87 -26.20 -14.50
N GLY A 236 0.73 -25.92 -15.12
CA GLY A 236 -0.59 -26.30 -14.60
C GLY A 236 -0.88 -25.81 -13.17
N GLY A 237 -0.24 -24.72 -12.73
CA GLY A 237 -0.36 -24.20 -11.36
C GLY A 237 0.66 -24.79 -10.38
N ALA A 238 1.56 -25.70 -10.81
CA ALA A 238 2.60 -26.29 -9.94
C ALA A 238 3.48 -25.24 -9.27
N LYS A 239 3.74 -24.12 -9.93
CA LYS A 239 4.45 -22.97 -9.38
C LYS A 239 3.83 -22.48 -8.07
N TYR A 240 2.52 -22.32 -8.00
CA TYR A 240 1.83 -21.82 -6.80
C TYR A 240 1.71 -22.90 -5.73
N HIS A 241 1.45 -24.14 -6.14
CA HIS A 241 1.46 -25.30 -5.26
C HIS A 241 2.82 -25.44 -4.54
N ASN A 242 3.91 -25.47 -5.29
CA ASN A 242 5.26 -25.56 -4.75
C ASN A 242 5.64 -24.35 -3.88
N PHE A 243 5.05 -23.20 -4.15
CA PHE A 243 5.31 -22.00 -3.37
C PHE A 243 4.63 -22.02 -1.99
N PHE A 244 3.38 -22.48 -1.90
CA PHE A 244 2.60 -22.44 -0.67
C PHE A 244 2.58 -23.75 0.13
N ALA A 245 2.55 -24.88 -0.54
CA ALA A 245 2.34 -26.19 0.07
C ALA A 245 2.99 -27.33 -0.74
N PRO A 246 4.34 -27.34 -0.86
CA PRO A 246 5.04 -28.30 -1.73
C PRO A 246 4.85 -29.76 -1.32
N ASP A 247 4.54 -30.01 -0.05
CA ASP A 247 4.37 -31.35 0.49
C ASP A 247 2.92 -31.88 0.36
N ASP A 248 1.98 -31.05 -0.02
CA ASP A 248 0.58 -31.44 -0.19
C ASP A 248 0.35 -32.05 -1.59
N ALA A 249 -0.72 -32.84 -1.74
CA ALA A 249 -1.23 -33.14 -3.08
C ALA A 249 -1.88 -31.88 -3.71
N MET A 250 -1.74 -31.70 -5.04
CA MET A 250 -2.31 -30.55 -5.75
C MET A 250 -3.81 -30.36 -5.48
N ALA A 251 -4.59 -31.44 -5.43
CA ALA A 251 -6.03 -31.38 -5.15
C ALA A 251 -6.32 -30.89 -3.73
N ALA A 252 -5.52 -31.29 -2.74
CA ALA A 252 -5.62 -30.80 -1.37
C ALA A 252 -5.25 -29.34 -1.28
N PHE A 253 -4.16 -28.91 -1.94
CA PHE A 253 -3.75 -27.51 -2.01
C PHE A 253 -4.87 -26.64 -2.60
N THR A 254 -5.43 -27.00 -3.77
CA THR A 254 -6.48 -26.18 -4.42
C THR A 254 -7.73 -26.05 -3.57
N THR A 255 -8.15 -27.14 -2.90
CA THR A 255 -9.31 -27.14 -2.02
C THR A 255 -9.09 -26.25 -0.79
N GLU A 256 -7.97 -26.43 -0.11
CA GLU A 256 -7.64 -25.65 1.08
C GLU A 256 -7.36 -24.19 0.75
N PHE A 257 -6.68 -23.91 -0.37
CA PHE A 257 -6.44 -22.56 -0.82
C PHE A 257 -7.75 -21.82 -1.10
N ALA A 258 -8.67 -22.42 -1.85
CA ALA A 258 -10.00 -21.84 -2.11
C ALA A 258 -10.81 -21.59 -0.83
N ARG A 259 -10.63 -22.44 0.20
CA ARG A 259 -11.33 -22.30 1.50
C ARG A 259 -10.85 -21.09 2.30
N VAL A 260 -9.55 -20.75 2.25
CA VAL A 260 -8.97 -19.71 3.12
C VAL A 260 -8.62 -18.43 2.39
N ALA A 261 -8.52 -18.46 1.05
CA ALA A 261 -8.11 -17.31 0.27
C ALA A 261 -9.28 -16.36 -0.01
N LEU A 262 -9.00 -15.07 0.10
CA LEU A 262 -9.94 -13.98 -0.17
C LEU A 262 -9.26 -12.93 -1.05
N HIS A 263 -10.06 -12.14 -1.76
CA HIS A 263 -9.59 -10.91 -2.39
C HIS A 263 -10.61 -9.80 -2.22
N PHE A 264 -10.17 -8.56 -2.34
CA PHE A 264 -11.03 -7.39 -2.23
C PHE A 264 -10.96 -6.53 -3.49
N ARG A 265 -12.11 -5.96 -3.84
CA ARG A 265 -12.28 -5.03 -4.96
C ARG A 265 -12.35 -3.57 -4.50
N GLY A 266 -12.12 -3.31 -3.22
CA GLY A 266 -12.15 -1.99 -2.62
C GLY A 266 -11.38 -1.94 -1.31
N ALA A 267 -10.68 -0.83 -1.09
CA ALA A 267 -9.95 -0.61 0.15
C ALA A 267 -10.90 -0.50 1.35
N SER A 268 -12.05 0.16 1.18
CA SER A 268 -13.06 0.30 2.24
C SER A 268 -13.69 -1.04 2.62
N LEU A 269 -13.99 -1.88 1.62
CA LEU A 269 -14.50 -3.24 1.85
C LEU A 269 -13.48 -4.12 2.58
N TRP A 270 -12.21 -3.98 2.25
CA TRP A 270 -11.14 -4.72 2.90
C TRP A 270 -11.02 -4.32 4.38
N ILE A 271 -10.96 -3.01 4.68
CA ILE A 271 -10.93 -2.50 6.06
C ILE A 271 -12.15 -2.97 6.85
N ALA A 272 -13.37 -2.84 6.31
CA ALA A 272 -14.60 -3.27 6.95
C ALA A 272 -14.58 -4.76 7.28
N HIS A 273 -14.20 -5.62 6.33
CA HIS A 273 -14.08 -7.06 6.54
C HIS A 273 -13.11 -7.39 7.69
N LEU A 274 -11.93 -6.76 7.71
CA LEU A 274 -10.95 -6.99 8.78
C LEU A 274 -11.45 -6.52 10.15
N ALA A 275 -12.17 -5.40 10.21
CA ALA A 275 -12.74 -4.87 11.44
C ALA A 275 -13.86 -5.75 12.02
N GLU A 276 -14.68 -6.36 11.14
CA GLU A 276 -15.90 -7.11 11.53
C GLU A 276 -15.66 -8.59 11.85
N ARG A 277 -14.60 -9.21 11.30
CA ARG A 277 -14.40 -10.67 11.35
C ARG A 277 -13.62 -11.19 12.55
N ASN A 278 -13.36 -10.35 13.57
CA ASN A 278 -12.67 -10.74 14.80
C ASN A 278 -11.30 -11.40 14.60
N TYR A 279 -10.52 -10.90 13.62
CA TYR A 279 -9.11 -11.25 13.53
C TYR A 279 -8.38 -10.71 14.76
N SER A 280 -7.43 -11.50 15.28
CA SER A 280 -6.62 -11.10 16.44
C SER A 280 -5.37 -10.38 16.01
N TYR A 281 -4.69 -10.90 14.98
CA TYR A 281 -3.41 -10.40 14.46
C TYR A 281 -3.36 -10.52 12.95
N THR A 282 -2.46 -9.74 12.34
CA THR A 282 -2.08 -9.94 10.94
C THR A 282 -0.57 -9.92 10.76
N ILE A 283 -0.03 -10.91 10.05
CA ILE A 283 1.36 -10.96 9.60
C ILE A 283 1.33 -11.03 8.09
N ASN A 284 1.96 -10.06 7.43
CA ASN A 284 1.80 -9.86 6.01
C ASN A 284 3.14 -9.86 5.28
N THR A 285 3.14 -10.25 4.00
CA THR A 285 4.28 -10.08 3.10
C THR A 285 4.09 -8.91 2.14
N ARG A 286 2.97 -8.17 2.28
CA ARG A 286 2.58 -7.03 1.46
C ARG A 286 2.27 -5.81 2.33
N ILE A 287 2.97 -4.70 2.08
CA ILE A 287 2.86 -3.47 2.90
C ILE A 287 1.44 -2.88 2.92
N HIS A 288 0.74 -2.81 1.78
CA HIS A 288 -0.61 -2.22 1.76
C HIS A 288 -1.64 -3.08 2.50
N GLY A 289 -1.48 -4.42 2.51
CA GLY A 289 -2.29 -5.28 3.36
C GLY A 289 -2.09 -4.98 4.84
N THR A 290 -0.84 -4.72 5.26
CA THR A 290 -0.52 -4.31 6.63
C THR A 290 -1.13 -2.96 6.98
N ILE A 291 -1.02 -1.98 6.08
CA ILE A 291 -1.60 -0.65 6.31
C ILE A 291 -3.13 -0.76 6.46
N LEU A 292 -3.81 -1.50 5.57
CA LEU A 292 -5.26 -1.66 5.66
C LEU A 292 -5.68 -2.39 6.95
N ALA A 293 -4.88 -3.34 7.43
CA ALA A 293 -5.13 -4.03 8.69
C ALA A 293 -4.92 -3.10 9.91
N LEU A 294 -3.88 -2.28 9.92
CA LEU A 294 -3.73 -1.22 10.92
C LEU A 294 -4.90 -0.24 10.87
N MET A 295 -5.35 0.16 9.68
CA MET A 295 -6.52 1.05 9.53
C MET A 295 -7.83 0.38 9.97
N ALA A 296 -7.90 -0.94 10.01
CA ALA A 296 -8.99 -1.69 10.62
C ALA A 296 -8.86 -1.84 12.15
N GLY A 297 -7.80 -1.33 12.77
CA GLY A 297 -7.54 -1.42 14.20
C GLY A 297 -6.97 -2.77 14.65
N LEU A 298 -6.25 -3.47 13.78
CA LEU A 298 -5.63 -4.76 14.09
C LEU A 298 -4.13 -4.63 14.38
N PRO A 299 -3.61 -5.33 15.40
CA PRO A 299 -2.17 -5.56 15.52
C PRO A 299 -1.62 -6.19 14.25
N SER A 300 -0.67 -5.51 13.62
CA SER A 300 -0.22 -5.87 12.27
C SER A 300 1.28 -5.67 12.12
N ALA A 301 1.94 -6.62 11.45
CA ALA A 301 3.35 -6.54 11.10
C ALA A 301 3.58 -6.99 9.66
N VAL A 302 4.68 -6.54 9.05
CA VAL A 302 5.04 -6.89 7.68
C VAL A 302 6.44 -7.45 7.58
N LEU A 303 6.65 -8.41 6.67
CA LEU A 303 7.97 -8.87 6.25
C LEU A 303 8.70 -7.77 5.48
N GLY A 304 9.80 -7.28 6.02
CA GLY A 304 10.65 -6.24 5.41
C GLY A 304 11.61 -6.79 4.36
N HIS A 305 11.09 -7.38 3.28
CA HIS A 305 11.91 -8.08 2.30
C HIS A 305 12.58 -7.16 1.25
N ASP A 306 12.17 -5.89 1.13
CA ASP A 306 12.80 -4.92 0.22
C ASP A 306 12.94 -3.53 0.86
N ALA A 307 13.80 -2.68 0.26
CA ALA A 307 14.07 -1.32 0.74
C ALA A 307 12.81 -0.45 0.82
N ARG A 308 11.90 -0.60 -0.15
CA ARG A 308 10.64 0.14 -0.24
C ARG A 308 9.71 -0.15 0.95
N ILE A 309 9.60 -1.42 1.38
CA ILE A 309 8.79 -1.78 2.55
C ILE A 309 9.45 -1.21 3.81
N ARG A 310 10.77 -1.37 3.97
CA ARG A 310 11.49 -0.89 5.14
C ARG A 310 11.42 0.63 5.30
N GLU A 311 11.60 1.41 4.20
CA GLU A 311 11.46 2.87 4.29
C GLU A 311 10.05 3.31 4.69
N LEU A 312 8.99 2.66 4.15
CA LEU A 312 7.61 2.95 4.53
C LEU A 312 7.36 2.62 6.01
N CYS A 313 7.85 1.47 6.47
CA CYS A 313 7.71 1.07 7.88
C CYS A 313 8.38 2.09 8.79
N SER A 314 9.59 2.52 8.47
CA SER A 314 10.33 3.53 9.25
C SER A 314 9.60 4.88 9.28
N VAL A 315 9.13 5.37 8.12
CA VAL A 315 8.44 6.66 8.02
C VAL A 315 7.08 6.65 8.70
N MET A 316 6.35 5.52 8.64
CA MET A 316 4.97 5.42 9.10
C MET A 316 4.82 4.73 10.46
N ALA A 317 5.93 4.39 11.13
CA ALA A 317 5.98 3.65 12.40
C ALA A 317 5.22 2.30 12.34
N ILE A 318 5.36 1.57 11.23
CA ILE A 318 4.73 0.27 11.03
C ILE A 318 5.68 -0.84 11.50
N PRO A 319 5.22 -1.82 12.32
CA PRO A 319 6.02 -2.96 12.71
C PRO A 319 6.56 -3.75 11.50
N CYS A 320 7.89 -3.89 11.45
CA CYS A 320 8.61 -4.54 10.36
C CYS A 320 9.44 -5.70 10.91
N LEU A 321 9.24 -6.90 10.37
CA LEU A 321 9.88 -8.13 10.80
C LEU A 321 10.82 -8.66 9.71
N THR A 322 11.87 -9.32 10.13
CA THR A 322 12.68 -10.19 9.26
C THR A 322 12.01 -11.56 9.07
N ALA A 323 12.43 -12.30 8.05
CA ALA A 323 11.95 -13.67 7.85
C ALA A 323 12.25 -14.56 9.05
N THR A 324 13.44 -14.46 9.63
CA THR A 324 13.84 -15.20 10.84
C THR A 324 12.91 -14.90 12.02
N GLN A 325 12.64 -13.62 12.30
CA GLN A 325 11.75 -13.25 13.40
C GLN A 325 10.33 -13.81 13.23
N ILE A 326 9.82 -13.85 11.98
CA ILE A 326 8.51 -14.46 11.71
C ILE A 326 8.58 -15.97 11.94
N LEU A 327 9.55 -16.65 11.35
CA LEU A 327 9.66 -18.11 11.44
C LEU A 327 9.89 -18.60 12.87
N ASP A 328 10.70 -17.90 13.66
CA ASP A 328 10.97 -18.24 15.07
C ASP A 328 9.80 -17.90 15.99
N GLY A 329 8.91 -17.00 15.59
CA GLY A 329 7.78 -16.53 16.43
C GLY A 329 6.41 -17.00 15.98
N ILE A 330 6.30 -17.72 14.86
CA ILE A 330 5.00 -18.05 14.25
C ILE A 330 4.15 -19.01 15.07
N ASP A 331 4.78 -19.84 15.92
CA ASP A 331 4.07 -20.77 16.79
C ASP A 331 3.44 -20.09 18.02
N ASP A 332 3.88 -18.85 18.36
CA ASP A 332 3.30 -18.01 19.40
C ASP A 332 3.22 -16.56 18.91
N VAL A 333 2.20 -16.30 18.09
CA VAL A 333 1.96 -14.97 17.49
C VAL A 333 1.73 -13.89 18.56
N PRO A 334 0.96 -14.09 19.65
CA PRO A 334 0.88 -13.12 20.73
C PRO A 334 2.24 -12.71 21.29
N ALA A 335 3.09 -13.67 21.65
CA ALA A 335 4.44 -13.38 22.17
C ALA A 335 5.34 -12.73 21.10
N LEU A 336 5.16 -13.03 19.81
CA LEU A 336 5.86 -12.32 18.73
C LEU A 336 5.51 -10.83 18.75
N PHE A 337 4.22 -10.48 18.90
CA PHE A 337 3.77 -9.09 18.93
C PHE A 337 4.16 -8.37 20.20
N ASP A 338 4.17 -9.04 21.35
CA ASP A 338 4.67 -8.47 22.62
C ASP A 338 6.15 -8.03 22.49
N ARG A 339 6.98 -8.85 21.81
CA ARG A 339 8.39 -8.52 21.54
C ARG A 339 8.60 -7.36 20.60
N LEU A 340 7.59 -6.99 19.76
CA LEU A 340 7.67 -5.84 18.88
C LEU A 340 7.59 -4.50 19.62
N ALA A 341 7.12 -4.52 20.87
CA ALA A 341 6.95 -3.34 21.70
C ALA A 341 6.26 -2.18 20.95
N PHE A 342 5.14 -2.48 20.30
CA PHE A 342 4.38 -1.48 19.55
C PHE A 342 3.90 -0.39 20.48
N ASP A 343 4.27 0.86 20.19
CA ASP A 343 3.90 2.05 20.93
C ASP A 343 2.75 2.75 20.22
N GLY A 344 1.55 2.65 20.78
CA GLY A 344 0.32 3.20 20.21
C GLY A 344 0.33 4.72 20.15
N ASP A 345 0.88 5.40 21.19
CA ASP A 345 0.98 6.84 21.22
C ASP A 345 1.97 7.37 20.17
N ALA A 346 3.12 6.72 20.03
CA ALA A 346 4.09 7.06 19.00
C ALA A 346 3.54 6.86 17.58
N PHE A 347 2.79 5.79 17.36
CA PHE A 347 2.10 5.53 16.08
C PHE A 347 1.06 6.61 15.78
N ASP A 348 0.21 6.98 16.73
CA ASP A 348 -0.80 8.02 16.56
C ASP A 348 -0.17 9.40 16.35
N ALA A 349 0.87 9.75 17.11
CA ALA A 349 1.63 10.98 16.90
C ALA A 349 2.25 11.04 15.49
N ARG A 350 2.77 9.92 14.99
CA ARG A 350 3.33 9.82 13.64
C ARG A 350 2.25 10.01 12.59
N ARG A 351 1.09 9.35 12.71
CA ARG A 351 -0.05 9.52 11.81
C ARG A 351 -0.52 10.97 11.75
N ALA A 352 -0.68 11.61 12.91
CA ALA A 352 -1.06 13.01 13.01
C ALA A 352 -0.02 13.94 12.36
N SER A 353 1.27 13.65 12.51
CA SER A 353 2.35 14.43 11.88
C SER A 353 2.29 14.31 10.34
N LEU A 354 2.15 13.10 9.80
CA LEU A 354 2.02 12.88 8.37
C LEU A 354 0.74 13.53 7.81
N ALA A 355 -0.38 13.42 8.53
CA ALA A 355 -1.64 14.07 8.15
C ALA A 355 -1.51 15.58 8.04
N ARG A 356 -0.76 16.23 8.97
CA ARG A 356 -0.47 17.67 8.90
C ARG A 356 0.32 18.04 7.64
N LEU A 357 1.33 17.25 7.25
CA LEU A 357 2.07 17.50 6.01
C LEU A 357 1.14 17.50 4.78
N TYR A 358 0.25 16.52 4.69
CA TYR A 358 -0.74 16.47 3.60
C TYR A 358 -1.70 17.68 3.67
N ARG A 359 -2.28 17.96 4.83
CA ARG A 359 -3.21 19.08 5.03
C ARG A 359 -2.58 20.43 4.62
N ASP A 360 -1.38 20.70 5.13
CA ASP A 360 -0.71 21.98 4.95
C ASP A 360 -0.33 22.17 3.47
N TYR A 361 0.14 21.12 2.80
CA TYR A 361 0.44 21.16 1.38
C TYR A 361 -0.80 21.35 0.52
N LEU A 362 -1.89 20.64 0.79
CA LEU A 362 -3.16 20.84 0.10
C LEU A 362 -3.66 22.28 0.25
N THR A 363 -3.62 22.82 1.48
CA THR A 363 -4.03 24.21 1.75
C THR A 363 -3.14 25.22 1.00
N GLN A 364 -1.82 25.00 0.97
CA GLN A 364 -0.88 25.82 0.20
C GLN A 364 -1.22 25.81 -1.31
N CYS A 365 -1.63 24.65 -1.83
CA CYS A 365 -2.05 24.51 -3.23
C CYS A 365 -3.49 24.97 -3.51
N GLY A 366 -4.17 25.57 -2.54
CA GLY A 366 -5.55 26.09 -2.69
C GLY A 366 -6.63 25.01 -2.71
N LEU A 367 -6.31 23.79 -2.27
CA LEU A 367 -7.26 22.68 -2.14
C LEU A 367 -7.85 22.62 -0.73
N THR A 368 -9.06 22.06 -0.63
CA THR A 368 -9.76 21.87 0.63
C THR A 368 -9.42 20.49 1.21
N PRO A 369 -8.69 20.42 2.35
CA PRO A 369 -8.46 19.15 3.03
C PRO A 369 -9.77 18.50 3.48
N SER A 370 -9.86 17.16 3.36
CA SER A 370 -11.06 16.45 3.80
C SER A 370 -11.26 16.55 5.32
N ARG A 371 -12.52 16.40 5.77
CA ARG A 371 -12.85 16.35 7.20
C ARG A 371 -12.10 15.22 7.92
N ALA A 372 -11.98 14.06 7.28
CA ALA A 372 -11.25 12.91 7.84
C ALA A 372 -9.76 13.24 8.09
N LEU A 373 -9.11 13.88 7.12
CA LEU A 373 -7.73 14.33 7.25
C LEU A 373 -7.58 15.38 8.35
N THR A 374 -8.49 16.36 8.40
CA THR A 374 -8.47 17.44 9.41
C THR A 374 -8.66 16.88 10.82
N ASN A 375 -9.56 15.92 11.01
CA ASN A 375 -9.76 15.26 12.30
C ASN A 375 -8.49 14.55 12.79
N LEU A 376 -7.76 13.91 11.89
CA LEU A 376 -6.52 13.20 12.23
C LEU A 376 -5.37 14.13 12.63
N CYS A 377 -5.40 15.40 12.19
CA CYS A 377 -4.35 16.37 12.54
C CYS A 377 -4.32 16.77 14.03
N GLY A 378 -5.35 16.48 14.81
CA GLY A 378 -5.52 16.92 16.20
C GLY A 378 -5.80 18.44 16.33
N THR A 379 -6.18 18.86 17.53
CA THR A 379 -6.32 20.30 17.84
C THR A 379 -4.94 20.96 17.95
N PRO A 380 -4.79 22.27 17.59
CA PRO A 380 -3.49 22.96 17.57
C PRO A 380 -2.73 22.99 18.90
N HIS A 381 -3.36 22.67 20.02
CA HIS A 381 -2.77 22.75 21.36
C HIS A 381 -1.93 21.54 21.79
N GLN A 382 -1.81 20.48 21.02
CA GLN A 382 -1.00 19.29 21.37
C GLN A 382 0.35 19.23 20.65
N LEU A 383 0.82 20.32 20.07
CA LEU A 383 2.06 20.35 19.29
C LEU A 383 3.24 20.85 20.14
N THR A 384 3.90 19.97 20.86
CA THR A 384 5.33 20.13 21.11
C THR A 384 6.05 19.84 19.78
N GLN A 385 6.79 20.86 19.29
CA GLN A 385 7.60 20.72 18.08
C GLN A 385 8.50 19.47 18.18
N PRO A 386 8.47 18.54 17.23
CA PRO A 386 9.52 17.55 17.16
C PRO A 386 10.81 18.27 16.81
N ALA A 387 11.82 18.11 17.67
CA ALA A 387 13.16 18.58 17.41
C ALA A 387 13.63 18.10 16.03
N SER A 388 14.14 19.01 15.23
CA SER A 388 14.89 18.74 14.01
C SER A 388 16.09 17.84 14.34
N ARG A 389 15.92 16.53 14.16
CA ARG A 389 16.99 15.54 14.20
C ARG A 389 16.95 14.70 12.95
N TRP A 390 17.26 15.31 11.84
CA TRP A 390 17.76 14.64 10.64
C TRP A 390 18.56 15.68 9.86
N ALA A 391 19.80 15.90 10.30
CA ALA A 391 20.89 16.39 9.47
C ALA A 391 21.67 15.16 8.99
#